data_bcc381a5f05bc7424c76d53e0ca1cc2e
#
_entry.id   bcc381a5f05bc7424c76d53e0ca1cc2e
#
_cell.length_a   1.000
_cell.length_b   1.000
_cell.length_c   1.000
_cell.angle_alpha   90.00
_cell.angle_beta   90.00
_cell.angle_gamma   90.00
#
_symmetry.space_group_name_H-M   'P 1'
#
loop_
_entity.id
_entity.type
_entity.pdbx_description
1 polymer ?
#
loop_
_entity_poly.entity_id
_entity_poly.type
_entity_poly.pdbx_seq_one_letter_code
_entity_poly.pdbx_strand_id
1 'polypeptide(L)'
;MADQADRITVVHQGIFAGDFFVDRHEDFLFADQLEKVAEGFARGAKALDEAAAEARGEEAWESALRREAGVAHAAANHFQAVAHQTRFVLARRVLAAAETSEQRAAAIAELRRLLDAEMRLATEHYRLQTADSRIGFEASNQYFYVPVDLAEKALCCQYLLEKGLAADRP
;
A
#
# COMPACT_ATOMS: atom_id res chain seq x y z
N MET A 1 -18.23 -11.97 -11.38
CA MET A 1 -17.42 -12.04 -10.15
C MET A 1 -16.15 -11.18 -10.20
N ALA A 2 -15.51 -11.00 -11.37
CA ALA A 2 -14.38 -10.06 -11.51
C ALA A 2 -14.74 -8.59 -11.17
N ASP A 3 -15.94 -8.15 -11.52
CA ASP A 3 -16.44 -6.79 -11.32
C ASP A 3 -16.57 -6.36 -9.84
N GLN A 4 -16.75 -7.28 -8.92
CA GLN A 4 -16.94 -6.98 -7.50
C GLN A 4 -15.60 -6.80 -6.76
N ALA A 5 -14.57 -7.53 -7.17
CA ALA A 5 -13.21 -7.36 -6.64
C ALA A 5 -12.59 -6.03 -7.14
N ASP A 6 -12.89 -5.64 -8.37
CA ASP A 6 -12.50 -4.33 -8.92
C ASP A 6 -13.16 -3.18 -8.15
N ARG A 7 -14.43 -3.31 -7.81
CA ARG A 7 -15.17 -2.30 -7.03
C ARG A 7 -14.64 -2.14 -5.61
N ILE A 8 -14.27 -3.21 -4.93
CA ILE A 8 -13.75 -3.16 -3.57
C ILE A 8 -12.37 -2.48 -3.53
N THR A 9 -11.50 -2.75 -4.49
CA THR A 9 -10.19 -2.12 -4.57
C THR A 9 -10.26 -0.63 -4.95
N VAL A 10 -11.28 -0.23 -5.71
CA VAL A 10 -11.49 1.14 -6.22
C VAL A 10 -12.22 2.04 -5.23
N VAL A 11 -13.16 1.50 -4.46
CA VAL A 11 -14.04 2.30 -3.58
C VAL A 11 -13.30 2.89 -2.38
N HIS A 12 -12.25 2.23 -1.88
CA HIS A 12 -11.55 2.64 -0.65
C HIS A 12 -10.32 3.54 -0.85
N GLN A 13 -9.94 3.82 -2.08
CA GLN A 13 -8.85 4.77 -2.37
C GLN A 13 -9.23 5.80 -3.42
N GLY A 14 -10.47 6.21 -3.40
CA GLY A 14 -11.04 7.37 -4.11
C GLY A 14 -10.25 7.83 -5.32
N ILE A 15 -10.77 7.55 -6.50
CA ILE A 15 -10.58 8.38 -7.72
C ILE A 15 -9.42 7.94 -8.56
N PHE A 16 -8.71 7.21 -8.86
CA PHE A 16 -7.75 7.13 -10.00
C PHE A 16 -7.51 5.74 -10.62
N ALA A 17 -8.41 4.82 -10.53
CA ALA A 17 -8.12 3.47 -11.05
C ALA A 17 -8.74 3.12 -12.41
N GLY A 18 -9.61 3.95 -12.98
CA GLY A 18 -10.37 3.56 -14.16
C GLY A 18 -9.69 3.82 -15.51
N ASP A 19 -9.17 5.02 -15.70
CA ASP A 19 -8.90 5.50 -17.05
C ASP A 19 -7.47 6.01 -17.32
N PHE A 20 -6.57 5.93 -16.35
CA PHE A 20 -5.22 6.50 -16.47
C PHE A 20 -4.16 5.55 -17.05
N PHE A 21 -4.43 4.25 -17.15
CA PHE A 21 -3.43 3.27 -17.53
C PHE A 21 -3.68 2.72 -18.95
N VAL A 22 -3.08 3.35 -19.93
CA VAL A 22 -3.21 2.97 -21.34
C VAL A 22 -2.03 2.18 -21.86
N ASP A 23 -0.83 2.33 -21.28
CA ASP A 23 0.40 1.66 -21.73
C ASP A 23 1.05 0.85 -20.60
N ARG A 24 1.23 -0.47 -20.82
CA ARG A 24 1.85 -1.39 -19.84
C ARG A 24 3.24 -0.97 -19.39
N HIS A 25 4.02 -0.37 -20.29
CA HIS A 25 5.40 0.04 -19.96
C HIS A 25 5.43 1.25 -19.03
N GLU A 26 4.57 2.22 -19.28
CA GLU A 26 4.45 3.41 -18.45
C GLU A 26 3.92 3.08 -17.04
N ASP A 27 3.00 2.11 -16.93
CA ASP A 27 2.45 1.66 -15.64
C ASP A 27 3.53 1.00 -14.76
N PHE A 28 4.40 0.18 -15.32
CA PHE A 28 5.53 -0.40 -14.58
C PHE A 28 6.51 0.69 -14.14
N LEU A 29 6.84 1.62 -15.03
CA LEU A 29 7.71 2.75 -14.72
C LEU A 29 7.12 3.62 -13.62
N PHE A 30 5.81 3.85 -13.65
CA PHE A 30 5.09 4.60 -12.61
C PHE A 30 5.22 3.94 -11.24
N ALA A 31 4.95 2.61 -11.15
CA ALA A 31 5.12 1.86 -9.91
C ALA A 31 6.57 1.92 -9.39
N ASP A 32 7.56 1.77 -10.27
CA ASP A 32 8.98 1.84 -9.93
C ASP A 32 9.38 3.23 -9.37
N GLN A 33 8.82 4.31 -9.92
CA GLN A 33 9.08 5.65 -9.39
C GLN A 33 8.45 5.86 -8.02
N LEU A 34 7.25 5.35 -7.79
CA LEU A 34 6.60 5.41 -6.48
C LEU A 34 7.37 4.61 -5.42
N GLU A 35 7.90 3.43 -5.76
CA GLU A 35 8.77 2.66 -4.87
C GLU A 35 10.03 3.44 -4.50
N LYS A 36 10.69 4.11 -5.45
CA LYS A 36 11.85 4.97 -5.15
C LYS A 36 11.50 6.12 -4.21
N VAL A 37 10.32 6.73 -4.37
CA VAL A 37 9.83 7.77 -3.46
C VAL A 37 9.58 7.18 -2.06
N ALA A 38 8.92 6.02 -1.97
CA ALA A 38 8.70 5.30 -0.72
C ALA A 38 10.02 4.98 0.00
N GLU A 39 11.01 4.45 -0.72
CA GLU A 39 12.35 4.19 -0.19
C GLU A 39 13.04 5.46 0.31
N GLY A 40 12.86 6.59 -0.39
CA GLY A 40 13.38 7.89 0.04
C GLY A 40 12.84 8.30 1.40
N PHE A 41 11.52 8.25 1.56
CA PHE A 41 10.86 8.53 2.83
C PHE A 41 11.24 7.53 3.93
N ALA A 42 11.34 6.23 3.61
CA ALA A 42 11.76 5.21 4.57
C ALA A 42 13.18 5.45 5.10
N ARG A 43 14.12 5.86 4.24
CA ARG A 43 15.47 6.26 4.67
C ARG A 43 15.44 7.50 5.58
N GLY A 44 14.62 8.49 5.24
CA GLY A 44 14.42 9.69 6.07
C GLY A 44 13.82 9.36 7.44
N ALA A 45 12.78 8.51 7.47
CA ALA A 45 12.15 8.04 8.69
C ALA A 45 13.15 7.33 9.61
N LYS A 46 13.96 6.43 9.05
CA LYS A 46 15.02 5.73 9.79
C LYS A 46 16.03 6.69 10.41
N ALA A 47 16.48 7.71 9.68
CA ALA A 47 17.41 8.70 10.20
C ALA A 47 16.78 9.51 11.35
N LEU A 48 15.48 9.83 11.27
CA LEU A 48 14.75 10.50 12.35
C LEU A 48 14.59 9.60 13.58
N ASP A 49 14.34 8.30 13.39
CA ASP A 49 14.28 7.33 14.49
C ASP A 49 15.63 7.19 15.20
N GLU A 50 16.73 7.16 14.44
CA GLU A 50 18.10 7.13 14.98
C GLU A 50 18.39 8.41 15.77
N ALA A 51 18.07 9.58 15.23
CA ALA A 51 18.22 10.85 15.93
C ALA A 51 17.36 10.93 17.20
N ALA A 52 16.13 10.41 17.18
CA ALA A 52 15.27 10.34 18.35
C ALA A 52 15.86 9.41 19.43
N ALA A 53 16.52 8.33 19.02
CA ALA A 53 17.20 7.44 19.96
C ALA A 53 18.43 8.09 20.61
N GLU A 54 19.15 8.94 19.90
CA GLU A 54 20.28 9.73 20.40
C GLU A 54 19.82 10.83 21.37
N ALA A 55 18.67 11.45 21.10
CA ALA A 55 18.07 12.52 21.90
C ALA A 55 17.42 12.02 23.22
N ARG A 56 17.64 10.77 23.64
CA ARG A 56 17.10 10.22 24.89
C ARG A 56 17.52 11.07 26.11
N GLY A 57 16.50 11.51 26.85
CA GLY A 57 16.70 12.40 28.02
C GLY A 57 16.40 13.85 27.72
N GLU A 58 16.26 14.24 26.46
CA GLU A 58 15.79 15.54 26.01
C GLU A 58 14.34 15.40 25.49
N GLU A 59 13.38 15.25 26.41
CA GLU A 59 11.98 14.85 26.14
C GLU A 59 11.32 15.62 24.99
N ALA A 60 11.53 16.92 24.91
CA ALA A 60 10.94 17.76 23.87
C ALA A 60 11.49 17.42 22.47
N TRP A 61 12.79 17.20 22.37
CA TRP A 61 13.46 16.84 21.12
C TRP A 61 13.14 15.41 20.69
N GLU A 62 13.25 14.46 21.59
CA GLU A 62 12.89 13.06 21.33
C GLU A 62 11.45 12.97 20.83
N SER A 63 10.50 13.65 21.50
CA SER A 63 9.10 13.66 21.10
C SER A 63 8.89 14.30 19.71
N ALA A 64 9.58 15.41 19.42
CA ALA A 64 9.47 16.07 18.11
C ALA A 64 10.00 15.16 16.98
N LEU A 65 11.17 14.55 17.15
CA LEU A 65 11.78 13.66 16.16
C LEU A 65 10.92 12.42 15.90
N ARG A 66 10.34 11.82 16.96
CA ARG A 66 9.42 10.68 16.79
C ARG A 66 8.15 11.05 16.02
N ARG A 67 7.61 12.25 16.21
CA ARG A 67 6.45 12.71 15.42
C ARG A 67 6.79 12.88 13.95
N GLU A 68 7.94 13.48 13.65
CA GLU A 68 8.40 13.64 12.27
C GLU A 68 8.72 12.29 11.61
N ALA A 69 9.33 11.36 12.35
CA ALA A 69 9.55 9.99 11.90
C ALA A 69 8.21 9.31 11.56
N GLY A 70 7.19 9.47 12.39
CA GLY A 70 5.84 8.94 12.14
C GLY A 70 5.25 9.45 10.82
N VAL A 71 5.36 10.74 10.53
CA VAL A 71 4.92 11.32 9.26
C VAL A 71 5.71 10.76 8.07
N ALA A 72 7.03 10.63 8.21
CA ALA A 72 7.88 10.09 7.15
C ALA A 72 7.58 8.60 6.87
N HIS A 73 7.34 7.79 7.92
CA HIS A 73 6.87 6.41 7.78
C HIS A 73 5.51 6.33 7.09
N ALA A 74 4.57 7.20 7.46
CA ALA A 74 3.25 7.24 6.82
C ALA A 74 3.35 7.62 5.34
N ALA A 75 4.22 8.56 4.98
CA ALA A 75 4.47 8.90 3.57
C ALA A 75 5.09 7.73 2.80
N ALA A 76 6.10 7.04 3.39
CA ALA A 76 6.68 5.84 2.79
C ALA A 76 5.61 4.78 2.53
N ASN A 77 4.76 4.49 3.52
CA ASN A 77 3.69 3.51 3.40
C ASN A 77 2.65 3.92 2.34
N HIS A 78 2.32 5.22 2.24
CA HIS A 78 1.41 5.72 1.22
C HIS A 78 1.93 5.45 -0.20
N PHE A 79 3.14 5.88 -0.51
CA PHE A 79 3.71 5.68 -1.84
C PHE A 79 3.91 4.20 -2.17
N GLN A 80 4.32 3.40 -1.20
CA GLN A 80 4.43 1.95 -1.36
C GLN A 80 3.06 1.30 -1.65
N ALA A 81 1.99 1.72 -0.96
CA ALA A 81 0.65 1.23 -1.19
C ALA A 81 0.16 1.53 -2.62
N VAL A 82 0.42 2.74 -3.15
CA VAL A 82 0.06 3.09 -4.53
C VAL A 82 0.84 2.25 -5.53
N ALA A 83 2.14 1.99 -5.28
CA ALA A 83 2.94 1.09 -6.11
C ALA A 83 2.39 -0.34 -6.10
N HIS A 84 2.03 -0.87 -4.95
CA HIS A 84 1.41 -2.20 -4.82
C HIS A 84 0.09 -2.30 -5.59
N GLN A 85 -0.76 -1.28 -5.54
CA GLN A 85 -2.02 -1.25 -6.28
C GLN A 85 -1.79 -1.27 -7.78
N THR A 86 -0.86 -0.44 -8.27
CA THR A 86 -0.50 -0.42 -9.68
C THR A 86 -0.02 -1.81 -10.13
N ARG A 87 0.90 -2.42 -9.40
CA ARG A 87 1.39 -3.77 -9.69
C ARG A 87 0.30 -4.84 -9.59
N PHE A 88 -0.64 -4.70 -8.65
CA PHE A 88 -1.77 -5.61 -8.50
C PHE A 88 -2.68 -5.58 -9.74
N VAL A 89 -3.01 -4.39 -10.24
CA VAL A 89 -3.80 -4.24 -11.49
C VAL A 89 -3.06 -4.87 -12.67
N LEU A 90 -1.74 -4.63 -12.79
CA LEU A 90 -0.93 -5.23 -13.84
C LEU A 90 -0.87 -6.77 -13.74
N ALA A 91 -0.66 -7.31 -12.55
CA ALA A 91 -0.63 -8.76 -12.33
C ALA A 91 -1.99 -9.41 -12.65
N ARG A 92 -3.11 -8.75 -12.34
CA ARG A 92 -4.44 -9.20 -12.73
C ARG A 92 -4.64 -9.22 -14.25
N ARG A 93 -4.14 -8.21 -14.96
CA ARG A 93 -4.17 -8.20 -16.44
C ARG A 93 -3.33 -9.34 -17.01
N VAL A 94 -2.17 -9.62 -16.41
CA VAL A 94 -1.33 -10.78 -16.82
C VAL A 94 -2.08 -12.08 -16.55
N LEU A 95 -2.73 -12.23 -15.39
CA LEU A 95 -3.52 -13.43 -15.07
C LEU A 95 -4.67 -13.62 -16.07
N ALA A 96 -5.38 -12.55 -16.42
CA ALA A 96 -6.49 -12.62 -17.37
C ALA A 96 -6.04 -12.99 -18.80
N ALA A 97 -4.80 -12.63 -19.18
CA ALA A 97 -4.22 -12.93 -20.48
C ALA A 97 -3.36 -14.21 -20.49
N ALA A 98 -3.29 -14.95 -19.38
CA ALA A 98 -2.46 -16.14 -19.27
C ALA A 98 -3.01 -17.30 -20.12
N GLU A 99 -2.19 -17.78 -21.04
CA GLU A 99 -2.52 -18.88 -21.94
C GLU A 99 -2.01 -20.24 -21.43
N THR A 100 -0.98 -20.23 -20.57
CA THR A 100 -0.39 -21.44 -19.99
C THR A 100 -0.58 -21.52 -18.49
N SER A 101 -0.49 -22.74 -17.94
CA SER A 101 -0.55 -22.99 -16.49
C SER A 101 0.59 -22.30 -15.75
N GLU A 102 1.78 -22.23 -16.35
CA GLU A 102 2.95 -21.58 -15.77
C GLU A 102 2.76 -20.07 -15.67
N GLN A 103 2.24 -19.43 -16.73
CA GLN A 103 1.92 -18.00 -16.73
C GLN A 103 0.87 -17.67 -15.68
N ARG A 104 -0.18 -18.49 -15.58
CA ARG A 104 -1.23 -18.36 -14.58
C ARG A 104 -0.67 -18.50 -13.17
N ALA A 105 0.13 -19.52 -12.90
CA ALA A 105 0.74 -19.76 -11.60
C ALA A 105 1.66 -18.59 -11.18
N ALA A 106 2.47 -18.06 -12.08
CA ALA A 106 3.34 -16.93 -11.82
C ALA A 106 2.54 -15.66 -11.49
N ALA A 107 1.48 -15.37 -12.24
CA ALA A 107 0.61 -14.21 -11.96
C ALA A 107 -0.11 -14.34 -10.61
N ILE A 108 -0.60 -15.53 -10.25
CA ILE A 108 -1.22 -15.79 -8.94
C ILE A 108 -0.20 -15.64 -7.81
N ALA A 109 1.03 -16.13 -8.00
CA ALA A 109 2.09 -15.97 -7.00
C ALA A 109 2.40 -14.48 -6.73
N GLU A 110 2.48 -13.67 -7.79
CA GLU A 110 2.69 -12.23 -7.66
C GLU A 110 1.51 -11.53 -6.97
N LEU A 111 0.27 -11.86 -7.33
CA LEU A 111 -0.93 -11.33 -6.67
C LEU A 111 -0.92 -11.65 -5.17
N ARG A 112 -0.56 -12.89 -4.78
CA ARG A 112 -0.44 -13.29 -3.38
C ARG A 112 0.64 -12.47 -2.66
N ARG A 113 1.81 -12.33 -3.26
CA ARG A 113 2.91 -11.55 -2.70
C ARG A 113 2.48 -10.10 -2.43
N LEU A 114 1.79 -9.47 -3.39
CA LEU A 114 1.31 -8.09 -3.27
C LEU A 114 0.25 -7.94 -2.17
N LEU A 115 -0.72 -8.85 -2.11
CA LEU A 115 -1.76 -8.81 -1.07
C LEU A 115 -1.18 -9.02 0.34
N ASP A 116 -0.24 -9.95 0.50
CA ASP A 116 0.45 -10.17 1.77
C ASP A 116 1.27 -8.94 2.19
N ALA A 117 1.96 -8.30 1.24
CA ALA A 117 2.71 -7.08 1.50
C ALA A 117 1.79 -5.92 1.89
N GLU A 118 0.67 -5.76 1.19
CA GLU A 118 -0.29 -4.69 1.43
C GLU A 118 -1.02 -4.86 2.78
N MET A 119 -1.32 -6.08 3.18
CA MET A 119 -1.91 -6.36 4.49
C MET A 119 -0.95 -5.98 5.64
N ARG A 120 0.34 -6.26 5.50
CA ARG A 120 1.37 -5.82 6.46
C ARG A 120 1.48 -4.30 6.50
N LEU A 121 1.49 -3.66 5.33
CA LEU A 121 1.57 -2.21 5.19
C LEU A 121 0.36 -1.51 5.83
N ALA A 122 -0.85 -1.99 5.58
CA ALA A 122 -2.08 -1.47 6.19
C ALA A 122 -2.05 -1.60 7.71
N THR A 123 -1.53 -2.72 8.23
CA THR A 123 -1.38 -2.95 9.67
C THR A 123 -0.38 -1.98 10.30
N GLU A 124 0.74 -1.71 9.63
CA GLU A 124 1.73 -0.75 10.09
C GLU A 124 1.17 0.67 10.07
N HIS A 125 0.52 1.06 8.98
CA HIS A 125 -0.10 2.37 8.84
C HIS A 125 -1.21 2.59 9.88
N TYR A 126 -1.99 1.56 10.22
CA TYR A 126 -2.96 1.60 11.32
C TYR A 126 -2.31 1.98 12.65
N ARG A 127 -1.14 1.42 12.96
CA ARG A 127 -0.40 1.77 14.19
C ARG A 127 0.09 3.22 14.18
N LEU A 128 0.61 3.69 13.06
CA LEU A 128 1.04 5.08 12.90
C LEU A 128 -0.12 6.05 13.08
N GLN A 129 -1.23 5.80 12.42
CA GLN A 129 -2.41 6.64 12.47
C GLN A 129 -3.07 6.66 13.86
N THR A 130 -3.11 5.53 14.56
CA THR A 130 -3.63 5.48 15.94
C THR A 130 -2.70 6.14 16.96
N ALA A 131 -1.41 6.21 16.68
CA ALA A 131 -0.44 6.94 17.52
C ALA A 131 -0.48 8.45 17.29
N ASP A 132 -0.77 8.90 16.06
CA ASP A 132 -0.90 10.31 15.71
C ASP A 132 -2.07 10.51 14.72
N SER A 133 -3.20 10.96 15.24
CA SER A 133 -4.44 11.16 14.47
C SER A 133 -4.35 12.23 13.37
N ARG A 134 -3.27 13.02 13.31
CA ARG A 134 -3.03 13.96 12.20
C ARG A 134 -2.57 13.24 10.94
N ILE A 135 -2.00 12.03 11.08
CA ILE A 135 -1.59 11.20 9.96
C ILE A 135 -2.85 10.65 9.27
N GLY A 136 -2.92 10.84 7.96
CA GLY A 136 -3.98 10.26 7.15
C GLY A 136 -5.25 11.09 7.01
N PHE A 137 -5.27 12.29 7.57
CA PHE A 137 -6.35 13.24 7.31
C PHE A 137 -5.88 14.32 6.33
N GLU A 138 -6.55 14.41 5.20
CA GLU A 138 -6.36 15.45 4.21
C GLU A 138 -7.71 16.03 3.81
N ALA A 139 -7.97 17.28 4.22
CA ALA A 139 -9.28 17.91 4.13
C ALA A 139 -9.65 18.33 2.71
N SER A 140 -8.68 18.66 1.85
CA SER A 140 -8.94 19.21 0.52
C SER A 140 -9.41 18.15 -0.46
N ASN A 141 -8.87 16.93 -0.36
CA ASN A 141 -9.20 15.81 -1.24
C ASN A 141 -10.09 14.76 -0.57
N GLN A 142 -10.44 14.94 0.68
CA GLN A 142 -11.23 13.98 1.48
C GLN A 142 -10.62 12.57 1.56
N TYR A 143 -9.30 12.47 1.55
CA TYR A 143 -8.60 11.23 1.79
C TYR A 143 -8.47 10.98 3.27
N PHE A 144 -8.87 9.80 3.68
CA PHE A 144 -8.83 9.39 5.06
C PHE A 144 -8.14 8.03 5.17
N TYR A 145 -6.98 8.01 5.82
CA TYR A 145 -6.41 6.76 6.33
C TYR A 145 -6.85 6.59 7.79
N VAL A 146 -8.17 6.62 8.01
CA VAL A 146 -8.68 6.39 9.37
C VAL A 146 -8.54 4.92 9.75
N PRO A 147 -8.50 4.58 11.05
CA PRO A 147 -8.24 3.21 11.49
C PRO A 147 -9.19 2.17 10.89
N VAL A 148 -10.47 2.52 10.71
CA VAL A 148 -11.45 1.60 10.14
C VAL A 148 -11.14 1.26 8.68
N ASP A 149 -10.73 2.23 7.87
CA ASP A 149 -10.39 2.00 6.45
C ASP A 149 -9.16 1.09 6.31
N LEU A 150 -8.16 1.29 7.18
CA LEU A 150 -6.96 0.46 7.20
C LEU A 150 -7.24 -0.98 7.66
N ALA A 151 -8.12 -1.14 8.65
CA ALA A 151 -8.58 -2.46 9.09
C ALA A 151 -9.39 -3.16 7.97
N GLU A 152 -10.31 -2.44 7.33
CA GLU A 152 -11.09 -2.96 6.21
C GLU A 152 -10.19 -3.34 5.03
N LYS A 153 -9.18 -2.54 4.71
CA LYS A 153 -8.18 -2.85 3.68
C LYS A 153 -7.46 -4.18 3.99
N ALA A 154 -7.01 -4.37 5.23
CA ALA A 154 -6.37 -5.62 5.64
C ALA A 154 -7.31 -6.83 5.51
N LEU A 155 -8.57 -6.69 5.93
CA LEU A 155 -9.60 -7.74 5.78
C LEU A 155 -9.91 -8.03 4.31
N CYS A 156 -9.97 -7.01 3.45
CA CYS A 156 -10.15 -7.19 2.01
C CYS A 156 -8.98 -7.96 1.37
N CYS A 157 -7.74 -7.63 1.75
CA CYS A 157 -6.57 -8.38 1.29
C CYS A 157 -6.63 -9.84 1.73
N GLN A 158 -6.98 -10.10 2.99
CA GLN A 158 -7.16 -11.45 3.51
C GLN A 158 -8.25 -12.22 2.75
N TYR A 159 -9.40 -11.59 2.53
CA TYR A 159 -10.50 -12.21 1.77
C TYR A 159 -10.07 -12.59 0.35
N LEU A 160 -9.34 -11.70 -0.34
CA LEU A 160 -8.83 -11.98 -1.68
C LEU A 160 -7.82 -13.14 -1.68
N LEU A 161 -6.95 -13.22 -0.67
CA LEU A 161 -6.01 -14.34 -0.52
C LEU A 161 -6.72 -15.68 -0.31
N GLU A 162 -7.76 -15.70 0.54
CA GLU A 162 -8.45 -16.93 0.93
C GLU A 162 -9.51 -17.38 -0.07
N LYS A 163 -10.23 -16.46 -0.68
CA LYS A 163 -11.40 -16.72 -1.52
C LYS A 163 -11.20 -16.28 -2.96
N GLY A 164 -10.66 -15.09 -3.19
CA GLY A 164 -10.53 -14.53 -4.53
C GLY A 164 -9.58 -15.33 -5.41
N LEU A 165 -8.42 -15.72 -4.85
CA LEU A 165 -7.41 -16.51 -5.56
C LEU A 165 -7.54 -18.03 -5.32
N ALA A 166 -8.52 -18.49 -4.56
CA ALA A 166 -8.76 -19.91 -4.34
C ALA A 166 -9.50 -20.56 -5.52
N ALA A 167 -10.33 -19.80 -6.23
CA ALA A 167 -11.05 -20.27 -7.41
C ALA A 167 -10.12 -20.58 -8.61
N ASP A 168 -8.89 -20.06 -8.57
CA ASP A 168 -7.85 -20.27 -9.58
C ASP A 168 -6.82 -21.35 -9.18
N ARG A 169 -7.14 -22.19 -8.18
CA ARG A 169 -6.34 -23.40 -7.90
C ARG A 169 -6.58 -24.42 -9.00
N PRO A 170 -5.53 -25.06 -9.54
CA PRO A 170 -5.65 -26.10 -10.55
C PRO A 170 -6.43 -27.30 -10.04
#